data_041728844aec020dd18b32fbb7cfefa7
#
_entry.id   041728844aec020dd18b32fbb7cfefa7
#
_cell.length_a   1.000
_cell.length_b   1.000
_cell.length_c   1.000
_cell.angle_alpha   90.00
_cell.angle_beta   90.00
_cell.angle_gamma   90.00
#
_symmetry.space_group_name_H-M   'P 1'
#
loop_
_entity.id
_entity.type
_entity.pdbx_description
1 polymer ?
#
loop_
_entity_poly.entity_id
_entity_poly.type
_entity_poly.pdbx_seq_one_letter_code
_entity_poly.pdbx_strand_id
1 'polypeptide(L)'
;MARHALITGGSSGIGLAYAQYLDRHGWQLTLSAQNPVKLNQAQKSLEHPADIVQANLALPSGVAEITRDSAVPDLLIANAGITRSAVVGSLSARESSELQYLLCGGVIDLVQWAAPVMKQRGSGRIIIISSIASETPMPKSAIYASAKAGITAFGRSIHRELKPYGVSVTVSLPGYVKTNIHARAGLQHLTRQVPGWMWLEASQVVTETERASLAGRETIIPGWVYRRTRPFLGSGLADRAWRSLTRRRAEDRDRDPSE
;
A
#
# COMPACT_ATOMS: atom_id res chain seq x y z
N MET A 1 -15.28 14.31 -20.59
CA MET A 1 -13.84 14.45 -20.27
C MET A 1 -13.29 13.08 -19.90
N ALA A 2 -12.04 12.78 -20.22
CA ALA A 2 -11.41 11.53 -19.78
C ALA A 2 -11.26 11.54 -18.25
N ARG A 3 -11.46 10.39 -17.61
CA ARG A 3 -11.32 10.25 -16.14
C ARG A 3 -9.84 10.31 -15.76
N HIS A 4 -9.52 11.03 -14.70
CA HIS A 4 -8.15 11.22 -14.22
C HIS A 4 -7.88 10.42 -12.93
N ALA A 5 -6.74 9.73 -12.89
CA ALA A 5 -6.27 9.01 -11.71
C ALA A 5 -4.88 9.49 -11.27
N LEU A 6 -4.70 9.72 -9.97
CA LEU A 6 -3.42 9.98 -9.33
C LEU A 6 -2.97 8.74 -8.55
N ILE A 7 -1.75 8.25 -8.85
CA ILE A 7 -1.21 7.04 -8.26
C ILE A 7 0.11 7.35 -7.54
N THR A 8 0.11 7.26 -6.22
CA THR A 8 1.35 7.39 -5.45
C THR A 8 2.12 6.07 -5.42
N GLY A 9 3.45 6.14 -5.49
CA GLY A 9 4.28 4.95 -5.65
C GLY A 9 4.07 4.26 -7.01
N GLY A 10 3.68 5.02 -8.04
CA GLY A 10 3.32 4.52 -9.38
C GLY A 10 4.49 3.92 -10.18
N SER A 11 5.72 4.02 -9.69
CA SER A 11 6.91 3.57 -10.41
C SER A 11 7.25 2.09 -10.23
N SER A 12 6.49 1.32 -9.45
CA SER A 12 6.78 -0.12 -9.23
C SER A 12 5.65 -0.85 -8.50
N GLY A 13 5.70 -2.18 -8.53
CA GLY A 13 4.83 -3.05 -7.73
C GLY A 13 3.35 -2.84 -8.00
N ILE A 14 2.55 -2.74 -6.93
CA ILE A 14 1.09 -2.57 -7.05
C ILE A 14 0.76 -1.25 -7.75
N GLY A 15 1.49 -0.15 -7.46
CA GLY A 15 1.24 1.15 -8.10
C GLY A 15 1.46 1.13 -9.60
N LEU A 16 2.53 0.51 -10.09
CA LEU A 16 2.77 0.34 -11.53
C LEU A 16 1.73 -0.58 -12.17
N ALA A 17 1.36 -1.67 -11.50
CA ALA A 17 0.30 -2.55 -11.98
C ALA A 17 -1.06 -1.82 -12.08
N TYR A 18 -1.36 -0.90 -11.16
CA TYR A 18 -2.53 -0.02 -11.25
C TYR A 18 -2.41 0.93 -12.44
N ALA A 19 -1.25 1.56 -12.63
CA ALA A 19 -1.02 2.45 -13.76
C ALA A 19 -1.30 1.73 -15.09
N GLN A 20 -0.71 0.56 -15.28
CA GLN A 20 -0.91 -0.26 -16.48
C GLN A 20 -2.37 -0.74 -16.65
N TYR A 21 -3.04 -1.06 -15.54
CA TYR A 21 -4.46 -1.43 -15.58
C TYR A 21 -5.33 -0.27 -16.05
N LEU A 22 -5.17 0.91 -15.44
CA LEU A 22 -5.99 2.08 -15.75
C LEU A 22 -5.68 2.67 -17.12
N ASP A 23 -4.42 2.64 -17.56
CA ASP A 23 -3.98 3.05 -18.88
C ASP A 23 -4.73 2.29 -19.98
N ARG A 24 -4.77 0.95 -19.91
CA ARG A 24 -5.55 0.09 -20.81
C ARG A 24 -7.06 0.33 -20.75
N HIS A 25 -7.55 0.99 -19.72
CA HIS A 25 -8.97 1.36 -19.58
C HIS A 25 -9.23 2.84 -19.92
N GLY A 26 -8.30 3.52 -20.57
CA GLY A 26 -8.46 4.87 -21.09
C GLY A 26 -8.50 5.98 -20.04
N TRP A 27 -7.82 5.78 -18.89
CA TRP A 27 -7.67 6.82 -17.89
C TRP A 27 -6.47 7.72 -18.19
N GLN A 28 -6.65 9.02 -17.96
CA GLN A 28 -5.51 9.94 -17.82
C GLN A 28 -4.82 9.69 -16.49
N LEU A 29 -3.49 9.64 -16.48
CA LEU A 29 -2.73 9.25 -15.32
C LEU A 29 -1.76 10.33 -14.88
N THR A 30 -1.68 10.55 -13.57
CA THR A 30 -0.56 11.20 -12.90
C THR A 30 0.12 10.17 -12.00
N LEU A 31 1.41 9.91 -12.22
CA LEU A 31 2.22 9.00 -11.41
C LEU A 31 3.13 9.80 -10.49
N SER A 32 3.18 9.43 -9.22
CA SER A 32 4.16 10.01 -8.29
C SER A 32 5.05 8.96 -7.67
N ALA A 33 6.35 9.27 -7.58
CA ALA A 33 7.35 8.46 -6.88
C ALA A 33 8.59 9.28 -6.55
N GLN A 34 9.41 8.78 -5.60
CA GLN A 34 10.64 9.45 -5.18
C GLN A 34 11.79 9.32 -6.20
N ASN A 35 11.90 8.17 -6.88
CA ASN A 35 12.99 7.88 -7.80
C ASN A 35 12.64 8.31 -9.24
N PRO A 36 13.28 9.37 -9.80
CA PRO A 36 12.92 9.91 -11.10
C PRO A 36 13.22 8.93 -12.26
N VAL A 37 14.30 8.14 -12.15
CA VAL A 37 14.66 7.17 -13.20
C VAL A 37 13.58 6.10 -13.33
N LYS A 38 13.13 5.52 -12.19
CA LYS A 38 12.06 4.53 -12.18
C LYS A 38 10.71 5.12 -12.59
N LEU A 39 10.45 6.38 -12.24
CA LEU A 39 9.23 7.08 -12.60
C LEU A 39 9.16 7.27 -14.12
N ASN A 40 10.26 7.73 -14.74
CA ASN A 40 10.36 7.84 -16.19
C ASN A 40 10.26 6.47 -16.92
N GLN A 41 10.85 5.41 -16.33
CA GLN A 41 10.70 4.06 -16.90
C GLN A 41 9.26 3.58 -16.82
N ALA A 42 8.57 3.83 -15.71
CA ALA A 42 7.15 3.49 -15.56
C ALA A 42 6.28 4.24 -16.59
N GLN A 43 6.49 5.54 -16.74
CA GLN A 43 5.80 6.36 -17.74
C GLN A 43 5.98 5.79 -19.15
N LYS A 44 7.22 5.47 -19.54
CA LYS A 44 7.54 4.88 -20.86
C LYS A 44 6.96 3.48 -21.09
N SER A 45 6.55 2.78 -20.03
CA SER A 45 5.95 1.44 -20.12
C SER A 45 4.43 1.47 -20.31
N LEU A 46 3.81 2.65 -20.31
CA LEU A 46 2.39 2.85 -20.57
C LEU A 46 2.14 3.03 -22.07
N GLU A 47 0.93 2.73 -22.50
CA GLU A 47 0.49 2.86 -23.90
C GLU A 47 0.18 4.34 -24.24
N HIS A 48 -0.27 5.11 -23.22
CA HIS A 48 -0.63 6.52 -23.39
C HIS A 48 0.26 7.43 -22.53
N PRO A 49 0.40 8.72 -22.90
CA PRO A 49 1.11 9.70 -22.09
C PRO A 49 0.53 9.82 -20.68
N ALA A 50 1.42 9.86 -19.68
CA ALA A 50 1.05 10.10 -18.30
C ALA A 50 1.87 11.26 -17.72
N ASP A 51 1.25 12.06 -16.86
CA ASP A 51 1.98 13.07 -16.10
C ASP A 51 2.81 12.39 -14.99
N ILE A 52 3.93 13.00 -14.62
CA ILE A 52 4.78 12.51 -13.55
C ILE A 52 5.11 13.63 -12.56
N VAL A 53 5.03 13.31 -11.27
CA VAL A 53 5.42 14.20 -10.16
C VAL A 53 6.45 13.48 -9.31
N GLN A 54 7.68 13.97 -9.34
CA GLN A 54 8.71 13.48 -8.42
C GLN A 54 8.44 14.01 -7.02
N ALA A 55 8.16 13.14 -6.05
CA ALA A 55 7.89 13.54 -4.68
C ALA A 55 8.38 12.51 -3.66
N ASN A 56 8.95 13.00 -2.56
CA ASN A 56 9.30 12.19 -1.40
C ASN A 56 8.18 12.21 -0.37
N LEU A 57 7.27 11.25 -0.43
CA LEU A 57 6.11 11.16 0.46
C LEU A 57 6.43 10.75 1.92
N ALA A 58 7.70 10.55 2.26
CA ALA A 58 8.13 10.44 3.66
C ALA A 58 8.18 11.82 4.37
N LEU A 59 7.98 12.90 3.62
CA LEU A 59 8.04 14.30 4.08
C LEU A 59 6.78 15.06 3.67
N PRO A 60 6.29 16.02 4.48
CA PRO A 60 5.17 16.90 4.12
C PRO A 60 5.38 17.68 2.82
N SER A 61 6.64 18.08 2.52
CA SER A 61 6.99 18.76 1.27
C SER A 61 6.64 17.93 0.03
N GLY A 62 6.79 16.58 0.09
CA GLY A 62 6.43 15.72 -1.03
C GLY A 62 4.93 15.66 -1.28
N VAL A 63 4.10 15.73 -0.24
CA VAL A 63 2.64 15.88 -0.40
C VAL A 63 2.33 17.25 -1.01
N ALA A 64 2.99 18.32 -0.54
CA ALA A 64 2.81 19.66 -1.07
C ALA A 64 3.21 19.76 -2.56
N GLU A 65 4.25 19.04 -3.01
CA GLU A 65 4.63 18.94 -4.43
C GLU A 65 3.49 18.33 -5.26
N ILE A 66 2.91 17.22 -4.82
CA ILE A 66 1.79 16.59 -5.53
C ILE A 66 0.58 17.52 -5.58
N THR A 67 0.19 18.12 -4.46
CA THR A 67 -1.03 18.92 -4.36
C THR A 67 -0.94 20.25 -5.12
N ARG A 68 0.27 20.77 -5.30
CA ARG A 68 0.55 21.96 -6.12
C ARG A 68 0.51 21.64 -7.62
N ASP A 69 1.11 20.51 -8.01
CA ASP A 69 1.41 20.20 -9.41
C ASP A 69 0.36 19.27 -10.05
N SER A 70 -0.67 18.88 -9.30
CA SER A 70 -1.75 17.99 -9.79
C SER A 70 -3.13 18.57 -9.51
N ALA A 71 -4.05 18.36 -10.46
CA ALA A 71 -5.48 18.58 -10.20
C ALA A 71 -6.03 17.44 -9.31
N VAL A 72 -7.09 17.72 -8.55
CA VAL A 72 -7.77 16.67 -7.77
C VAL A 72 -8.36 15.62 -8.72
N PRO A 73 -7.92 14.35 -8.59
CA PRO A 73 -8.30 13.29 -9.52
C PRO A 73 -9.74 12.81 -9.29
N ASP A 74 -10.25 12.02 -10.24
CA ASP A 74 -11.49 11.23 -10.07
C ASP A 74 -11.22 9.97 -9.24
N LEU A 75 -9.98 9.45 -9.30
CA LEU A 75 -9.51 8.30 -8.55
C LEU A 75 -8.14 8.60 -7.91
N LEU A 76 -8.10 8.64 -6.59
CA LEU A 76 -6.85 8.70 -5.83
C LEU A 76 -6.44 7.29 -5.40
N ILE A 77 -5.25 6.83 -5.81
CA ILE A 77 -4.65 5.58 -5.33
C ILE A 77 -3.47 5.91 -4.42
N ALA A 78 -3.72 5.89 -3.12
CA ALA A 78 -2.73 6.08 -2.08
C ALA A 78 -2.01 4.74 -1.82
N ASN A 79 -0.93 4.51 -2.59
CA ASN A 79 -0.21 3.24 -2.61
C ASN A 79 1.25 3.36 -2.16
N ALA A 80 1.87 4.55 -2.23
CA ALA A 80 3.26 4.73 -1.84
C ALA A 80 3.56 4.13 -0.46
N GLY A 81 4.64 3.38 -0.38
CA GLY A 81 5.03 2.75 0.88
C GLY A 81 6.28 1.87 0.73
N ILE A 82 6.89 1.61 1.86
CA ILE A 82 7.99 0.68 2.01
C ILE A 82 7.69 -0.25 3.19
N THR A 83 8.29 -1.42 3.21
CA THR A 83 8.40 -2.23 4.43
C THR A 83 9.80 -2.07 4.99
N ARG A 84 9.93 -2.10 6.31
CA ARG A 84 11.22 -2.04 7.01
C ARG A 84 11.17 -2.96 8.22
N SER A 85 12.15 -3.84 8.31
CA SER A 85 12.35 -4.65 9.51
C SER A 85 13.25 -3.88 10.48
N ALA A 86 12.74 -3.60 11.68
CA ALA A 86 13.47 -2.90 12.72
C ALA A 86 12.95 -3.33 14.09
N VAL A 87 13.85 -3.69 14.98
CA VAL A 87 13.52 -3.96 16.38
C VAL A 87 13.17 -2.64 17.08
N VAL A 88 12.29 -2.67 18.07
CA VAL A 88 11.96 -1.47 18.86
C VAL A 88 13.24 -0.89 19.44
N GLY A 89 13.43 0.43 19.26
CA GLY A 89 14.63 1.15 19.69
C GLY A 89 15.77 1.19 18.66
N SER A 90 15.69 0.47 17.53
CA SER A 90 16.75 0.47 16.50
C SER A 90 16.62 1.57 15.44
N LEU A 91 15.47 2.23 15.35
CA LEU A 91 15.27 3.38 14.48
C LEU A 91 15.42 4.68 15.27
N SER A 92 16.04 5.67 14.67
CA SER A 92 16.01 7.04 15.18
C SER A 92 14.58 7.61 15.15
N ALA A 93 14.35 8.64 15.96
CA ALA A 93 13.06 9.33 15.97
C ALA A 93 12.68 9.87 14.58
N ARG A 94 13.66 10.39 13.81
CA ARG A 94 13.48 10.87 12.45
C ARG A 94 13.04 9.74 11.52
N GLU A 95 13.75 8.61 11.49
CA GLU A 95 13.41 7.46 10.62
C GLU A 95 12.03 6.89 10.96
N SER A 96 11.69 6.84 12.25
CA SER A 96 10.37 6.40 12.72
C SER A 96 9.27 7.35 12.24
N SER A 97 9.49 8.67 12.34
CA SER A 97 8.54 9.69 11.90
C SER A 97 8.36 9.67 10.38
N GLU A 98 9.44 9.61 9.62
CA GLU A 98 9.40 9.53 8.16
C GLU A 98 8.65 8.27 7.68
N LEU A 99 8.87 7.11 8.32
CA LEU A 99 8.17 5.89 8.00
C LEU A 99 6.67 5.98 8.32
N GLN A 100 6.32 6.52 9.49
CA GLN A 100 4.93 6.76 9.90
C GLN A 100 4.24 7.73 8.96
N TYR A 101 4.91 8.83 8.60
CA TYR A 101 4.34 9.82 7.70
C TYR A 101 4.09 9.22 6.32
N LEU A 102 5.08 8.53 5.73
CA LEU A 102 4.92 7.85 4.43
C LEU A 102 3.73 6.89 4.39
N LEU A 103 3.55 6.10 5.46
CA LEU A 103 2.59 5.00 5.48
C LEU A 103 1.20 5.39 6.00
N CYS A 104 1.09 6.53 6.69
CA CYS A 104 -0.15 6.97 7.32
C CYS A 104 -0.38 8.48 7.15
N GLY A 105 0.47 9.35 7.73
CA GLY A 105 0.25 10.79 7.75
C GLY A 105 0.11 11.41 6.35
N GLY A 106 1.05 11.13 5.47
CA GLY A 106 1.01 11.64 4.09
C GLY A 106 -0.18 11.14 3.28
N VAL A 107 -0.69 9.92 3.57
CA VAL A 107 -1.93 9.42 2.97
C VAL A 107 -3.13 10.22 3.48
N ILE A 108 -3.17 10.53 4.78
CA ILE A 108 -4.22 11.36 5.38
C ILE A 108 -4.22 12.75 4.72
N ASP A 109 -3.06 13.39 4.58
CA ASP A 109 -2.94 14.72 3.97
C ASP A 109 -3.41 14.72 2.51
N LEU A 110 -3.07 13.71 1.71
CA LEU A 110 -3.57 13.57 0.34
C LEU A 110 -5.09 13.41 0.28
N VAL A 111 -5.65 12.66 1.22
CA VAL A 111 -7.12 12.49 1.31
C VAL A 111 -7.78 13.81 1.74
N GLN A 112 -7.20 14.53 2.72
CA GLN A 112 -7.69 15.82 3.16
C GLN A 112 -7.68 16.87 2.03
N TRP A 113 -6.72 16.80 1.13
CA TRP A 113 -6.68 17.64 -0.07
C TRP A 113 -7.76 17.24 -1.09
N ALA A 114 -7.94 15.94 -1.37
CA ALA A 114 -8.82 15.48 -2.44
C ALA A 114 -10.30 15.44 -2.04
N ALA A 115 -10.60 15.01 -0.82
CA ALA A 115 -11.97 14.74 -0.38
C ALA A 115 -12.91 15.95 -0.43
N PRO A 116 -12.53 17.18 -0.04
CA PRO A 116 -13.41 18.35 -0.13
C PRO A 116 -13.90 18.61 -1.57
N VAL A 117 -13.00 18.54 -2.55
CA VAL A 117 -13.32 18.75 -3.96
C VAL A 117 -14.19 17.61 -4.50
N MET A 118 -13.88 16.36 -4.15
CA MET A 118 -14.70 15.20 -4.51
C MET A 118 -16.11 15.31 -3.92
N LYS A 119 -16.24 15.74 -2.67
CA LYS A 119 -17.55 16.00 -2.03
C LYS A 119 -18.34 17.07 -2.78
N GLN A 120 -17.70 18.19 -3.11
CA GLN A 120 -18.35 19.30 -3.82
C GLN A 120 -18.88 18.88 -5.19
N ARG A 121 -18.13 18.06 -5.93
CA ARG A 121 -18.58 17.54 -7.24
C ARG A 121 -19.52 16.35 -7.16
N GLY A 122 -19.80 15.82 -5.95
CA GLY A 122 -20.70 14.69 -5.71
C GLY A 122 -20.17 13.35 -6.25
N SER A 123 -18.89 13.25 -6.57
CA SER A 123 -18.28 12.04 -7.14
C SER A 123 -16.79 11.96 -6.85
N GLY A 124 -16.29 10.75 -6.61
CA GLY A 124 -14.87 10.49 -6.41
C GLY A 124 -14.62 9.08 -5.89
N ARG A 125 -13.41 8.59 -6.10
CA ARG A 125 -12.97 7.29 -5.59
C ARG A 125 -11.61 7.42 -4.93
N ILE A 126 -11.45 6.80 -3.78
CA ILE A 126 -10.19 6.76 -3.03
C ILE A 126 -9.88 5.30 -2.73
N ILE A 127 -8.71 4.84 -3.16
CA ILE A 127 -8.20 3.50 -2.84
C ILE A 127 -6.94 3.66 -1.99
N ILE A 128 -6.98 3.08 -0.78
CA ILE A 128 -5.85 3.08 0.15
C ILE A 128 -5.24 1.69 0.19
N ILE A 129 -3.97 1.58 -0.20
CA ILE A 129 -3.24 0.31 -0.10
C ILE A 129 -2.61 0.21 1.30
N SER A 130 -3.30 -0.53 2.16
CA SER A 130 -2.82 -0.88 3.49
C SER A 130 -2.04 -2.22 3.45
N SER A 131 -2.27 -3.12 4.39
CA SER A 131 -1.66 -4.44 4.47
C SER A 131 -2.44 -5.34 5.41
N ILE A 132 -2.35 -6.65 5.23
CA ILE A 132 -2.80 -7.64 6.23
C ILE A 132 -2.07 -7.46 7.58
N ALA A 133 -0.89 -6.83 7.59
CA ALA A 133 -0.16 -6.45 8.79
C ALA A 133 -0.93 -5.48 9.71
N SER A 134 -1.97 -4.82 9.20
CA SER A 134 -2.88 -4.01 10.01
C SER A 134 -3.78 -4.83 10.94
N GLU A 135 -3.90 -6.12 10.71
CA GLU A 135 -4.81 -7.04 11.43
C GLU A 135 -4.05 -8.08 12.27
N THR A 136 -2.70 -8.02 12.30
CA THR A 136 -1.89 -9.01 13.02
C THR A 136 -0.64 -8.39 13.65
N PRO A 137 -0.20 -8.87 14.82
CA PRO A 137 1.08 -8.46 15.39
C PRO A 137 2.24 -8.79 14.45
N MET A 138 3.15 -7.84 14.27
CA MET A 138 4.33 -7.97 13.39
C MET A 138 5.62 -7.70 14.16
N PRO A 139 6.19 -8.70 14.86
CA PRO A 139 7.50 -8.55 15.50
C PRO A 139 8.56 -8.06 14.50
N LYS A 140 9.45 -7.18 14.93
CA LYS A 140 10.47 -6.51 14.08
C LYS A 140 9.90 -5.60 12.98
N SER A 141 8.59 -5.32 13.01
CA SER A 141 7.93 -4.39 12.06
C SER A 141 6.80 -3.63 12.75
N ALA A 142 6.93 -3.36 14.06
CA ALA A 142 5.87 -2.75 14.87
C ALA A 142 5.43 -1.37 14.36
N ILE A 143 6.39 -0.52 13.95
CA ILE A 143 6.08 0.82 13.39
C ILE A 143 5.32 0.70 12.06
N TYR A 144 5.72 -0.23 11.20
CA TYR A 144 5.00 -0.51 9.95
C TYR A 144 3.57 -1.00 10.24
N ALA A 145 3.41 -1.96 11.13
CA ALA A 145 2.10 -2.52 11.49
C ALA A 145 1.19 -1.45 12.10
N SER A 146 1.72 -0.61 13.01
CA SER A 146 0.95 0.49 13.63
C SER A 146 0.48 1.52 12.60
N ALA A 147 1.36 1.93 11.67
CA ALA A 147 0.99 2.86 10.60
C ALA A 147 -0.08 2.26 9.68
N LYS A 148 0.06 0.97 9.31
CA LYS A 148 -0.95 0.28 8.47
C LYS A 148 -2.26 0.05 9.21
N ALA A 149 -2.25 -0.19 10.52
CA ALA A 149 -3.46 -0.25 11.34
C ALA A 149 -4.14 1.12 11.42
N GLY A 150 -3.37 2.19 11.66
CA GLY A 150 -3.89 3.56 11.70
C GLY A 150 -4.56 3.96 10.39
N ILE A 151 -3.89 3.77 9.24
CA ILE A 151 -4.47 4.14 7.94
C ILE A 151 -5.65 3.24 7.55
N THR A 152 -5.70 2.00 8.02
CA THR A 152 -6.86 1.12 7.84
C THR A 152 -8.07 1.65 8.62
N ALA A 153 -7.88 2.03 9.88
CA ALA A 153 -8.94 2.62 10.70
C ALA A 153 -9.44 3.94 10.11
N PHE A 154 -8.53 4.82 9.68
CA PHE A 154 -8.86 6.06 8.98
C PHE A 154 -9.71 5.80 7.73
N GLY A 155 -9.24 4.93 6.83
CA GLY A 155 -9.93 4.63 5.57
C GLY A 155 -11.34 4.07 5.78
N ARG A 156 -11.52 3.19 6.79
CA ARG A 156 -12.85 2.67 7.19
C ARG A 156 -13.78 3.77 7.72
N SER A 157 -13.24 4.71 8.48
CA SER A 157 -14.01 5.83 9.03
C SER A 157 -14.49 6.76 7.93
N ILE A 158 -13.59 7.20 7.05
CA ILE A 158 -13.92 8.12 5.97
C ILE A 158 -14.76 7.46 4.86
N HIS A 159 -14.74 6.14 4.71
CA HIS A 159 -15.68 5.44 3.83
C HIS A 159 -17.13 5.76 4.19
N ARG A 160 -17.46 5.69 5.47
CA ARG A 160 -18.82 5.98 5.98
C ARG A 160 -19.14 7.46 5.93
N GLU A 161 -18.16 8.30 6.25
CA GLU A 161 -18.30 9.76 6.25
C GLU A 161 -18.51 10.32 4.84
N LEU A 162 -17.80 9.81 3.83
CA LEU A 162 -17.81 10.34 2.47
C LEU A 162 -18.89 9.73 1.58
N LYS A 163 -19.40 8.54 1.92
CA LYS A 163 -20.41 7.82 1.14
C LYS A 163 -21.69 8.64 0.86
N PRO A 164 -22.24 9.42 1.81
CA PRO A 164 -23.43 10.26 1.54
C PRO A 164 -23.20 11.33 0.48
N TYR A 165 -21.94 11.67 0.20
CA TYR A 165 -21.54 12.69 -0.78
C TYR A 165 -21.14 12.10 -2.13
N GLY A 166 -21.45 10.82 -2.40
CA GLY A 166 -21.10 10.18 -3.66
C GLY A 166 -19.60 9.82 -3.81
N VAL A 167 -18.82 9.88 -2.73
CA VAL A 167 -17.40 9.53 -2.73
C VAL A 167 -17.20 8.16 -2.10
N SER A 168 -16.62 7.23 -2.85
CA SER A 168 -16.32 5.89 -2.34
C SER A 168 -14.87 5.76 -1.88
N VAL A 169 -14.66 5.11 -0.74
CA VAL A 169 -13.32 4.80 -0.22
C VAL A 169 -13.20 3.30 -0.02
N THR A 170 -12.11 2.72 -0.51
CA THR A 170 -11.82 1.29 -0.34
C THR A 170 -10.42 1.10 0.21
N VAL A 171 -10.32 0.37 1.31
CA VAL A 171 -9.04 -0.03 1.90
C VAL A 171 -8.69 -1.45 1.45
N SER A 172 -7.58 -1.59 0.72
CA SER A 172 -7.04 -2.88 0.31
C SER A 172 -5.99 -3.34 1.31
N LEU A 173 -6.11 -4.58 1.79
CA LEU A 173 -5.20 -5.21 2.74
C LEU A 173 -4.50 -6.42 2.09
N PRO A 174 -3.57 -6.19 1.15
CA PRO A 174 -2.84 -7.30 0.53
C PRO A 174 -1.94 -8.01 1.53
N GLY A 175 -1.74 -9.32 1.31
CA GLY A 175 -0.71 -10.10 1.95
C GLY A 175 0.65 -9.95 1.27
N TYR A 176 1.41 -11.04 1.13
CA TYR A 176 2.68 -11.03 0.40
C TYR A 176 2.41 -10.86 -1.10
N VAL A 177 3.03 -9.85 -1.70
CA VAL A 177 2.90 -9.55 -3.13
C VAL A 177 4.27 -9.64 -3.79
N LYS A 178 4.36 -10.30 -4.93
CA LYS A 178 5.59 -10.40 -5.72
C LYS A 178 5.96 -9.04 -6.29
N THR A 179 6.70 -8.28 -5.50
CA THR A 179 7.21 -6.95 -5.84
C THR A 179 8.61 -6.79 -5.28
N ASN A 180 9.35 -5.79 -5.73
CA ASN A 180 10.68 -5.49 -5.23
C ASN A 180 10.69 -4.87 -3.81
N ILE A 181 9.54 -4.76 -3.15
CA ILE A 181 9.44 -4.11 -1.82
C ILE A 181 10.21 -4.89 -0.75
N HIS A 182 10.13 -6.22 -0.79
CA HIS A 182 10.83 -7.09 0.15
C HIS A 182 12.34 -7.10 -0.07
N ALA A 183 12.77 -7.09 -1.33
CA ALA A 183 14.19 -7.01 -1.68
C ALA A 183 14.82 -5.69 -1.20
N ARG A 184 14.12 -4.57 -1.37
CA ARG A 184 14.57 -3.25 -0.89
C ARG A 184 14.65 -3.14 0.64
N ALA A 185 13.87 -3.94 1.35
CA ALA A 185 13.85 -3.97 2.81
C ALA A 185 14.88 -4.95 3.41
N GLY A 186 15.71 -5.60 2.59
CA GLY A 186 16.62 -6.66 3.06
C GLY A 186 15.90 -7.94 3.49
N LEU A 187 14.63 -8.10 3.10
CA LEU A 187 13.77 -9.23 3.47
C LEU A 187 13.75 -10.33 2.39
N GLN A 188 14.82 -10.46 1.61
CA GLN A 188 14.97 -11.49 0.57
C GLN A 188 14.80 -12.92 1.12
N HIS A 189 15.18 -13.13 2.39
CA HIS A 189 14.97 -14.41 3.07
C HIS A 189 13.48 -14.81 3.17
N LEU A 190 12.55 -13.87 3.15
CA LEU A 190 11.11 -14.17 3.16
C LEU A 190 10.68 -14.93 1.90
N THR A 191 11.34 -14.71 0.75
CA THR A 191 11.01 -15.44 -0.49
C THR A 191 11.28 -16.94 -0.37
N ARG A 192 12.22 -17.34 0.49
CA ARG A 192 12.51 -18.74 0.81
C ARG A 192 11.65 -19.27 1.96
N GLN A 193 11.09 -18.41 2.80
CA GLN A 193 10.37 -18.79 4.00
C GLN A 193 8.86 -18.83 3.84
N VAL A 194 8.30 -17.97 2.98
CA VAL A 194 6.88 -17.90 2.70
C VAL A 194 6.54 -18.86 1.56
N PRO A 195 5.59 -19.79 1.75
CA PRO A 195 5.17 -20.71 0.70
C PRO A 195 4.73 -19.97 -0.57
N GLY A 196 5.06 -20.51 -1.73
CA GLY A 196 4.78 -19.86 -3.04
C GLY A 196 3.31 -19.53 -3.26
N TRP A 197 2.39 -20.35 -2.75
CA TRP A 197 0.94 -20.15 -2.85
C TRP A 197 0.40 -18.97 -2.03
N MET A 198 1.18 -18.43 -1.10
CA MET A 198 0.86 -17.20 -0.36
C MET A 198 1.26 -15.93 -1.11
N TRP A 199 2.07 -16.03 -2.16
CA TRP A 199 2.49 -14.87 -2.93
C TRP A 199 1.45 -14.51 -3.98
N LEU A 200 0.97 -13.27 -3.94
CA LEU A 200 0.04 -12.70 -4.90
C LEU A 200 0.82 -11.99 -6.01
N GLU A 201 0.30 -12.03 -7.23
CA GLU A 201 0.74 -11.14 -8.30
C GLU A 201 0.14 -9.73 -8.08
N ALA A 202 0.90 -8.69 -8.43
CA ALA A 202 0.42 -7.31 -8.30
C ALA A 202 -0.85 -7.05 -9.12
N SER A 203 -0.94 -7.65 -10.31
CA SER A 203 -2.14 -7.58 -11.17
C SER A 203 -3.38 -8.21 -10.53
N GLN A 204 -3.22 -9.30 -9.79
CA GLN A 204 -4.32 -9.92 -9.03
C GLN A 204 -4.82 -8.96 -7.94
N VAL A 205 -3.89 -8.36 -7.17
CA VAL A 205 -4.24 -7.37 -6.14
C VAL A 205 -5.03 -6.21 -6.76
N VAL A 206 -4.58 -5.69 -7.89
CA VAL A 206 -5.25 -4.61 -8.63
C VAL A 206 -6.66 -5.03 -9.04
N THR A 207 -6.81 -6.17 -9.72
CA THR A 207 -8.10 -6.62 -10.23
C THR A 207 -9.12 -6.85 -9.11
N GLU A 208 -8.71 -7.48 -8.01
CA GLU A 208 -9.60 -7.73 -6.87
C GLU A 208 -9.95 -6.43 -6.13
N THR A 209 -8.98 -5.52 -5.98
CA THR A 209 -9.19 -4.22 -5.32
C THR A 209 -10.10 -3.32 -6.15
N GLU A 210 -9.88 -3.25 -7.46
CA GLU A 210 -10.71 -2.45 -8.38
C GLU A 210 -12.15 -2.94 -8.39
N ARG A 211 -12.36 -4.25 -8.49
CA ARG A 211 -13.70 -4.85 -8.39
C ARG A 211 -14.39 -4.49 -7.07
N ALA A 212 -13.67 -4.53 -5.95
CA ALA A 212 -14.22 -4.17 -4.64
C ALA A 212 -14.56 -2.67 -4.57
N SER A 213 -13.69 -1.82 -5.10
CA SER A 213 -13.89 -0.37 -5.13
C SER A 213 -15.09 0.02 -6.01
N LEU A 214 -15.23 -0.57 -7.20
CA LEU A 214 -16.39 -0.35 -8.06
C LEU A 214 -17.70 -0.84 -7.42
N ALA A 215 -17.63 -1.89 -6.59
CA ALA A 215 -18.77 -2.37 -5.81
C ALA A 215 -19.03 -1.56 -4.52
N GLY A 216 -18.31 -0.47 -4.29
CA GLY A 216 -18.46 0.39 -3.10
C GLY A 216 -18.13 -0.32 -1.78
N ARG A 217 -17.23 -1.30 -1.78
CA ARG A 217 -16.82 -2.02 -0.56
C ARG A 217 -15.83 -1.20 0.26
N GLU A 218 -16.06 -1.12 1.56
CA GLU A 218 -15.18 -0.45 2.53
C GLU A 218 -13.78 -1.10 2.58
N THR A 219 -13.72 -2.43 2.55
CA THR A 219 -12.45 -3.17 2.73
C THR A 219 -12.42 -4.39 1.82
N ILE A 220 -11.22 -4.69 1.31
CA ILE A 220 -10.92 -5.92 0.58
C ILE A 220 -9.60 -6.52 1.06
N ILE A 221 -9.56 -7.82 1.21
CA ILE A 221 -8.34 -8.61 1.40
C ILE A 221 -8.13 -9.42 0.11
N PRO A 222 -7.19 -9.00 -0.77
CA PRO A 222 -6.88 -9.74 -1.97
C PRO A 222 -6.32 -11.14 -1.67
N GLY A 223 -6.65 -12.10 -2.50
CA GLY A 223 -6.25 -13.50 -2.34
C GLY A 223 -7.17 -14.28 -1.37
N TRP A 224 -7.67 -15.43 -1.85
CA TRP A 224 -8.61 -16.25 -1.08
C TRP A 224 -8.02 -16.79 0.22
N VAL A 225 -6.72 -17.08 0.22
CA VAL A 225 -6.00 -17.58 1.40
C VAL A 225 -6.09 -16.57 2.55
N TYR A 226 -5.75 -15.32 2.29
CA TYR A 226 -5.77 -14.27 3.30
C TYR A 226 -7.18 -13.97 3.79
N ARG A 227 -8.19 -14.08 2.92
CA ARG A 227 -9.59 -13.94 3.34
C ARG A 227 -10.02 -15.04 4.30
N ARG A 228 -9.61 -16.29 4.04
CA ARG A 228 -9.96 -17.44 4.92
C ARG A 228 -9.20 -17.44 6.22
N THR A 229 -7.96 -16.97 6.23
CA THR A 229 -7.12 -16.93 7.44
C THR A 229 -7.40 -15.72 8.33
N ARG A 230 -8.07 -14.69 7.81
CA ARG A 230 -8.37 -13.44 8.55
C ARG A 230 -8.94 -13.66 9.97
N PRO A 231 -9.94 -14.51 10.20
CA PRO A 231 -10.51 -14.69 11.54
C PRO A 231 -9.50 -15.20 12.57
N PHE A 232 -8.42 -15.80 12.12
CA PHE A 232 -7.38 -16.37 12.96
C PHE A 232 -6.18 -15.43 13.17
N LEU A 233 -6.02 -14.37 12.36
CA LEU A 233 -4.83 -13.51 12.36
C LEU A 233 -4.61 -12.73 13.68
N GLY A 234 -5.67 -12.42 14.42
CA GLY A 234 -5.60 -11.81 15.75
C GLY A 234 -5.70 -12.81 16.91
N SER A 235 -5.80 -14.12 16.64
CA SER A 235 -5.98 -15.13 17.67
C SER A 235 -4.64 -15.59 18.25
N GLY A 236 -4.61 -15.96 19.53
CA GLY A 236 -3.44 -16.56 20.18
C GLY A 236 -2.95 -17.85 19.51
N LEU A 237 -3.78 -18.50 18.68
CA LEU A 237 -3.40 -19.67 17.86
C LEU A 237 -2.50 -19.27 16.70
N ALA A 238 -2.79 -18.16 16.01
CA ALA A 238 -1.93 -17.63 14.95
C ALA A 238 -0.57 -17.20 15.50
N ASP A 239 -0.56 -16.60 16.68
CA ASP A 239 0.66 -16.19 17.36
C ASP A 239 1.51 -17.40 17.81
N ARG A 240 0.88 -18.48 18.27
CA ARG A 240 1.56 -19.76 18.58
C ARG A 240 2.12 -20.42 17.32
N ALA A 241 1.34 -20.48 16.25
CA ALA A 241 1.79 -21.05 14.98
C ALA A 241 2.96 -20.24 14.38
N TRP A 242 2.88 -18.92 14.44
CA TRP A 242 3.97 -18.04 14.00
C TRP A 242 5.24 -18.22 14.84
N ARG A 243 5.12 -18.26 16.17
CA ARG A 243 6.25 -18.52 17.07
C ARG A 243 6.87 -19.90 16.86
N SER A 244 6.08 -20.94 16.61
CA SER A 244 6.61 -22.28 16.35
C SER A 244 7.37 -22.35 15.02
N LEU A 245 6.88 -21.66 13.98
CA LEU A 245 7.54 -21.56 12.69
C LEU A 245 8.85 -20.76 12.74
N THR A 246 8.92 -19.72 13.59
CA THR A 246 10.12 -18.89 13.74
C THR A 246 11.13 -19.49 14.72
N ARG A 247 10.72 -20.25 15.76
CA ARG A 247 11.63 -20.95 16.69
C ARG A 247 12.36 -22.12 16.04
N ARG A 248 11.69 -22.99 15.31
CA ARG A 248 12.33 -24.14 14.64
C ARG A 248 13.46 -23.75 13.70
N ARG A 249 13.45 -22.50 13.21
CA ARG A 249 14.47 -21.98 12.29
C ARG A 249 15.62 -21.23 12.97
N ALA A 250 15.49 -20.82 14.22
CA ALA A 250 16.61 -20.33 15.02
C ALA A 250 17.48 -21.50 15.46
N GLU A 251 16.88 -22.63 15.85
CA GLU A 251 17.57 -23.84 16.26
C GLU A 251 18.31 -24.54 15.12
N ASP A 252 17.81 -24.46 13.87
CA ASP A 252 18.50 -24.98 12.67
C ASP A 252 19.72 -24.14 12.25
N ARG A 253 19.78 -22.84 12.60
CA ARG A 253 20.93 -21.97 12.34
C ARG A 253 22.10 -22.23 13.31
N ASP A 254 21.80 -22.58 14.56
CA ASP A 254 22.83 -22.89 15.54
C ASP A 254 23.45 -24.30 15.34
N ARG A 255 22.90 -25.10 14.40
CA ARG A 255 23.36 -26.45 14.08
C ARG A 255 24.23 -26.56 12.82
N ASP A 256 24.34 -25.51 12.03
CA ASP A 256 25.22 -25.48 10.84
C ASP A 256 26.28 -24.37 10.96
N PRO A 257 27.46 -24.67 11.50
CA PRO A 257 28.55 -23.69 11.68
C PRO A 257 29.41 -23.51 10.42
N SER A 258 28.96 -23.95 9.25
CA SER A 258 29.73 -23.86 8.02
C SER A 258 29.04 -22.96 6.96
N GLU A 259 29.00 -21.64 7.25
CA GLU A 259 29.00 -20.58 6.21
C GLU A 259 29.41 -19.26 6.85
#